data_dc51744cc79018dde1cabc18831e8e16
#
_entry.id   dc51744cc79018dde1cabc18831e8e16
#
_cell.length_a   1.000
_cell.length_b   1.000
_cell.length_c   1.000
_cell.angle_alpha   90.00
_cell.angle_beta   90.00
_cell.angle_gamma   90.00
#
_symmetry.space_group_name_H-M   'P 1'
#
loop_
_entity.id
_entity.type
_entity.pdbx_description
1 polymer ?
#
loop_
_entity_poly.entity_id
_entity_poly.type
_entity_poly.pdbx_seq_one_letter_code
_entity_poly.pdbx_strand_id
1 'polypeptide(L)'
;MERRPAFEFGGARVTVSAMCGRFTQNLSWAEIHRLADLIGQPRNLAPRFNIAPATPIEVIRAAAAGNELVPMYWGLIPSWWKKPLAELPSTFNARAETLAERPMFRGAFKYRRCIIPASGFYEWTGAKGAKTPRYFTARDGRPLAFAGI
;
A
#
# COMPACT_ATOMS: atom_id res chain seq x y z
N MET A 1 17.40 -16.97 13.34
CA MET A 1 16.75 -17.49 12.12
C MET A 1 15.26 -17.21 12.28
N GLU A 2 14.84 -16.06 11.82
CA GLU A 2 13.49 -15.51 12.09
C GLU A 2 12.48 -16.14 11.13
N ARG A 3 11.42 -16.74 11.68
CA ARG A 3 10.35 -17.37 10.88
C ARG A 3 9.53 -16.25 10.22
N ARG A 4 9.57 -16.19 8.89
CA ARG A 4 8.68 -15.34 8.09
C ARG A 4 7.24 -15.83 8.23
N PRO A 5 6.25 -14.95 8.34
CA PRO A 5 4.86 -15.38 8.43
C PRO A 5 4.49 -16.14 7.14
N ALA A 6 4.00 -17.35 7.32
CA ALA A 6 3.45 -18.17 6.25
C ALA A 6 1.93 -18.05 6.30
N PHE A 7 1.32 -17.66 5.18
CA PHE A 7 -0.12 -17.73 5.01
C PHE A 7 -0.49 -19.05 4.34
N GLU A 8 -1.41 -19.81 4.93
CA GLU A 8 -1.94 -21.03 4.31
C GLU A 8 -3.15 -20.70 3.44
N PHE A 9 -3.04 -20.97 2.15
CA PHE A 9 -4.14 -20.91 1.21
C PHE A 9 -4.31 -22.29 0.55
N GLY A 10 -5.45 -22.96 0.80
CA GLY A 10 -5.83 -24.18 0.10
C GLY A 10 -4.82 -25.33 0.21
N GLY A 11 -4.20 -25.53 1.36
CA GLY A 11 -3.25 -26.63 1.62
C GLY A 11 -1.84 -26.43 1.04
N ALA A 12 -1.57 -25.35 0.33
CA ALA A 12 -0.22 -25.00 -0.13
C ALA A 12 0.41 -23.94 0.77
N ARG A 13 1.57 -24.22 1.33
CA ARG A 13 2.36 -23.27 2.11
C ARG A 13 3.02 -22.28 1.16
N VAL A 14 2.43 -21.10 1.00
CA VAL A 14 3.02 -20.02 0.20
C VAL A 14 3.90 -19.17 1.11
N THR A 15 5.20 -19.30 0.97
CA THR A 15 6.13 -18.37 1.62
C THR A 15 6.17 -17.10 0.78
N VAL A 16 5.41 -16.08 1.16
CA VAL A 16 5.44 -14.77 0.50
C VAL A 16 6.70 -14.06 0.94
N SER A 17 7.73 -14.11 0.12
CA SER A 17 9.01 -13.41 0.31
C SER A 17 9.05 -12.06 -0.40
N ALA A 18 7.91 -11.48 -0.73
CA ALA A 18 7.89 -10.30 -1.57
C ALA A 18 7.14 -9.16 -0.90
N MET A 19 7.68 -7.96 -1.04
CA MET A 19 6.97 -6.72 -0.77
C MET A 19 6.14 -6.39 -2.00
N CYS A 20 4.83 -6.12 -1.81
CA CYS A 20 3.93 -5.72 -2.87
C CYS A 20 4.54 -4.58 -3.70
N GLY A 21 4.76 -4.83 -4.98
CA GLY A 21 5.29 -3.85 -5.93
C GLY A 21 4.26 -3.40 -6.97
N ARG A 22 3.06 -3.96 -6.95
CA ARG A 22 1.94 -3.63 -7.85
C ARG A 22 0.62 -3.91 -7.18
N PHE A 23 -0.35 -3.01 -7.33
CA PHE A 23 -1.71 -3.21 -6.83
C PHE A 23 -2.75 -2.53 -7.74
N THR A 24 -4.03 -2.69 -7.38
CA THR A 24 -5.15 -2.14 -8.12
C THR A 24 -6.03 -1.27 -7.22
N GLN A 25 -6.53 -0.16 -7.78
CA GLN A 25 -7.58 0.67 -7.18
C GLN A 25 -8.75 0.75 -8.18
N ASN A 26 -9.55 -0.30 -8.23
CA ASN A 26 -10.79 -0.35 -8.99
C ASN A 26 -11.95 -0.34 -7.98
N LEU A 27 -12.10 0.78 -7.30
CA LEU A 27 -13.08 1.00 -6.25
C LEU A 27 -13.83 2.31 -6.52
N SER A 28 -15.13 2.27 -6.36
CA SER A 28 -15.98 3.48 -6.39
C SER A 28 -15.77 4.29 -5.10
N TRP A 29 -16.13 5.57 -5.17
CA TRP A 29 -16.21 6.41 -3.97
C TRP A 29 -17.07 5.78 -2.87
N ALA A 30 -18.22 5.21 -3.21
CA ALA A 30 -19.14 4.60 -2.24
C ALA A 30 -18.53 3.39 -1.52
N GLU A 31 -17.70 2.59 -2.20
CA GLU A 31 -16.99 1.47 -1.58
C GLU A 31 -15.93 1.95 -0.60
N ILE A 32 -15.18 3.00 -0.97
CA ILE A 32 -14.15 3.58 -0.09
C ILE A 32 -14.80 4.33 1.08
N HIS A 33 -15.92 5.02 0.85
CA HIS A 33 -16.67 5.69 1.92
C HIS A 33 -17.18 4.69 2.96
N ARG A 34 -17.71 3.54 2.55
CA ARG A 34 -18.11 2.46 3.48
C ARG A 34 -16.94 1.89 4.30
N LEU A 35 -15.72 1.95 3.76
CA LEU A 35 -14.52 1.49 4.46
C LEU A 35 -14.09 2.45 5.58
N ALA A 36 -14.28 3.75 5.41
CA ALA A 36 -13.62 4.74 6.26
C ALA A 36 -14.45 5.99 6.57
N ASP A 37 -15.74 6.02 6.28
CA ASP A 37 -16.63 7.15 6.55
C ASP A 37 -16.04 8.50 6.09
N LEU A 38 -15.83 8.62 4.79
CA LEU A 38 -15.15 9.78 4.19
C LEU A 38 -15.99 11.05 4.31
N ILE A 39 -15.34 12.16 4.59
CA ILE A 39 -15.92 13.50 4.41
C ILE A 39 -15.72 14.00 2.98
N GLY A 40 -16.50 15.02 2.59
CA GLY A 40 -16.41 15.65 1.28
C GLY A 40 -17.41 15.10 0.26
N GLN A 41 -17.36 15.67 -0.94
CA GLN A 41 -18.28 15.30 -2.02
C GLN A 41 -17.82 14.01 -2.72
N PRO A 42 -18.77 13.16 -3.15
CA PRO A 42 -18.44 12.00 -3.98
C PRO A 42 -17.60 12.37 -5.21
N ARG A 43 -16.60 11.55 -5.51
CA ARG A 43 -15.70 11.73 -6.66
C ARG A 43 -15.87 10.57 -7.65
N ASN A 44 -15.77 10.87 -8.94
CA ASN A 44 -15.66 9.84 -9.97
C ASN A 44 -14.21 9.37 -10.05
N LEU A 45 -13.93 8.19 -9.49
CA LEU A 45 -12.60 7.62 -9.43
C LEU A 45 -12.37 6.71 -10.64
N ALA A 46 -11.37 7.02 -11.45
CA ALA A 46 -11.01 6.19 -12.59
C ALA A 46 -10.41 4.85 -12.12
N PRO A 47 -10.88 3.71 -12.63
CA PRO A 47 -10.30 2.41 -12.31
C PRO A 47 -8.84 2.31 -12.70
N ARG A 48 -8.01 1.74 -11.81
CA ARG A 48 -6.57 1.55 -12.03
C ARG A 48 -6.16 0.12 -11.72
N PHE A 49 -5.68 -0.61 -12.74
CA PHE A 49 -5.43 -2.06 -12.67
C PHE A 49 -3.96 -2.45 -12.55
N ASN A 50 -3.03 -1.49 -12.63
CA ASN A 50 -1.59 -1.79 -12.61
C ASN A 50 -0.79 -0.61 -12.03
N ILE A 51 -1.03 -0.30 -10.78
CA ILE A 51 -0.37 0.80 -10.08
C ILE A 51 1.04 0.38 -9.69
N ALA A 52 2.03 1.20 -10.04
CA ALA A 52 3.44 1.01 -9.72
C ALA A 52 3.92 2.03 -8.67
N PRO A 53 5.01 1.75 -7.95
CA PRO A 53 5.69 2.75 -7.13
C PRO A 53 6.02 4.02 -7.91
N ALA A 54 6.20 5.12 -7.19
CA ALA A 54 6.45 6.46 -7.73
C ALA A 54 5.32 7.01 -8.63
N THR A 55 4.09 6.54 -8.44
CA THR A 55 2.90 7.09 -9.08
C THR A 55 1.90 7.61 -8.04
N PRO A 56 1.02 8.58 -8.39
CA PRO A 56 -0.05 9.01 -7.50
C PRO A 56 -1.03 7.85 -7.23
N ILE A 57 -1.49 7.76 -6.00
CA ILE A 57 -2.50 6.79 -5.54
C ILE A 57 -3.50 7.49 -4.64
N GLU A 58 -4.73 7.01 -4.58
CA GLU A 58 -5.72 7.51 -3.63
C GLU A 58 -5.44 6.91 -2.24
N VAL A 59 -5.37 7.78 -1.22
CA VAL A 59 -5.17 7.36 0.16
C VAL A 59 -6.20 8.03 1.07
N ILE A 60 -6.56 7.34 2.14
CA ILE A 60 -7.41 7.86 3.20
C ILE A 60 -6.51 8.34 4.32
N ARG A 61 -6.61 9.61 4.67
CA ARG A 61 -5.93 10.17 5.84
C ARG A 61 -6.91 10.81 6.80
N ALA A 62 -6.55 10.82 8.09
CA ALA A 62 -7.30 11.59 9.08
C ALA A 62 -6.99 13.09 8.93
N ALA A 63 -8.02 13.90 8.93
CA ALA A 63 -7.98 15.35 9.02
C ALA A 63 -8.79 15.82 10.24
N ALA A 64 -8.73 17.12 10.56
CA ALA A 64 -9.43 17.66 11.72
C ALA A 64 -10.96 17.44 11.67
N ALA A 65 -11.55 17.47 10.47
CA ALA A 65 -12.97 17.32 10.25
C ALA A 65 -13.43 15.86 10.03
N GLY A 66 -12.52 14.90 9.85
CA GLY A 66 -12.84 13.50 9.56
C GLY A 66 -11.85 12.86 8.59
N ASN A 67 -12.21 11.73 8.02
CA ASN A 67 -11.37 11.04 7.06
C ASN A 67 -11.54 11.59 5.65
N GLU A 68 -10.47 11.93 4.97
CA GLU A 68 -10.50 12.42 3.60
C GLU A 68 -9.75 11.52 2.63
N LEU A 69 -10.26 11.41 1.40
CA LEU A 69 -9.60 10.71 0.30
C LEU A 69 -8.79 11.72 -0.52
N VAL A 70 -7.48 11.54 -0.56
CA VAL A 70 -6.56 12.45 -1.24
C VAL A 70 -5.53 11.70 -2.09
N PRO A 71 -5.07 12.27 -3.21
CA PRO A 71 -3.97 11.70 -3.97
C PRO A 71 -2.64 11.93 -3.25
N MET A 72 -1.82 10.87 -3.15
CA MET A 72 -0.44 10.93 -2.67
C MET A 72 0.47 10.10 -3.54
N TYR A 73 1.76 10.39 -3.56
CA TYR A 73 2.75 9.57 -4.24
C TYR A 73 3.06 8.31 -3.44
N TRP A 74 3.08 7.16 -4.11
CA TRP A 74 3.53 5.92 -3.50
C TRP A 74 5.07 5.88 -3.43
N GLY A 75 5.59 6.32 -2.33
CA GLY A 75 7.03 6.41 -2.03
C GLY A 75 7.29 7.56 -1.06
N LEU A 76 7.84 7.24 0.10
CA LEU A 76 8.07 8.20 1.15
C LEU A 76 9.32 9.06 0.85
N ILE A 77 9.17 10.38 0.90
CA ILE A 77 10.28 11.33 0.94
C ILE A 77 10.34 11.88 2.36
N PRO A 78 11.35 11.54 3.16
CA PRO A 78 11.48 12.09 4.51
C PRO A 78 11.67 13.61 4.48
N SER A 79 11.09 14.34 5.41
CA SER A 79 11.16 15.81 5.45
C SER A 79 12.58 16.37 5.60
N TRP A 80 13.50 15.57 6.12
CA TRP A 80 14.91 15.94 6.27
C TRP A 80 15.77 15.61 5.04
N TRP A 81 15.22 14.91 4.01
CA TRP A 81 15.95 14.58 2.80
C TRP A 81 16.26 15.85 1.99
N LYS A 82 17.56 16.13 1.74
CA LYS A 82 18.03 17.34 1.03
C LYS A 82 18.76 17.04 -0.27
N LYS A 83 19.01 15.75 -0.56
CA LYS A 83 19.67 15.34 -1.78
C LYS A 83 18.69 15.21 -2.95
N PRO A 84 19.19 15.13 -4.21
CA PRO A 84 18.34 14.80 -5.35
C PRO A 84 17.49 13.56 -5.14
N LEU A 85 16.26 13.55 -5.65
CA LEU A 85 15.36 12.40 -5.50
C LEU A 85 15.90 11.13 -6.17
N ALA A 86 16.73 11.27 -7.18
CA ALA A 86 17.42 10.13 -7.82
C ALA A 86 18.35 9.36 -6.88
N GLU A 87 18.82 9.99 -5.81
CA GLU A 87 19.66 9.37 -4.78
C GLU A 87 18.84 8.76 -3.62
N LEU A 88 17.50 8.97 -3.63
CA LEU A 88 16.64 8.43 -2.58
C LEU A 88 16.59 6.90 -2.71
N PRO A 89 16.90 6.16 -1.63
CA PRO A 89 16.72 4.71 -1.63
C PRO A 89 15.24 4.35 -1.86
N SER A 90 14.98 3.12 -2.27
CA SER A 90 13.61 2.61 -2.40
C SER A 90 12.84 2.72 -1.07
N THR A 91 11.79 3.54 -1.06
CA THR A 91 10.99 3.87 0.13
C THR A 91 9.50 3.58 -0.05
N PHE A 92 9.12 2.88 -1.12
CA PHE A 92 7.72 2.58 -1.40
C PHE A 92 7.13 1.48 -0.51
N ASN A 93 7.98 0.72 0.19
CA ASN A 93 7.58 -0.25 1.21
C ASN A 93 8.49 -0.16 2.44
N ALA A 94 7.92 -0.40 3.62
CA ALA A 94 8.63 -0.51 4.88
C ALA A 94 8.29 -1.84 5.56
N ARG A 95 9.23 -2.38 6.33
CA ARG A 95 8.99 -3.58 7.15
C ARG A 95 8.39 -3.16 8.48
N ALA A 96 7.27 -3.75 8.86
CA ALA A 96 6.56 -3.44 10.11
C ALA A 96 7.46 -3.59 11.34
N GLU A 97 8.36 -4.59 11.33
CA GLU A 97 9.24 -4.92 12.44
C GLU A 97 10.28 -3.83 12.75
N THR A 98 10.64 -3.01 11.76
CA THR A 98 11.74 -2.04 11.90
C THR A 98 11.36 -0.59 11.58
N LEU A 99 10.14 -0.35 11.07
CA LEU A 99 9.75 0.98 10.60
C LEU A 99 9.73 2.04 11.71
N ALA A 100 9.45 1.65 12.95
CA ALA A 100 9.43 2.56 14.09
C ALA A 100 10.83 3.06 14.48
N GLU A 101 11.88 2.30 14.17
CA GLU A 101 13.25 2.59 14.56
C GLU A 101 14.04 3.27 13.44
N ARG A 102 13.75 2.90 12.17
CA ARG A 102 14.51 3.39 11.03
C ARG A 102 14.32 4.89 10.81
N PRO A 103 15.41 5.69 10.74
CA PRO A 103 15.33 7.14 10.52
C PRO A 103 14.50 7.54 9.30
N MET A 104 14.51 6.73 8.25
CA MET A 104 13.76 6.94 7.01
C MET A 104 12.25 6.97 7.26
N PHE A 105 11.72 6.13 8.15
CA PHE A 105 10.29 5.87 8.31
C PHE A 105 9.71 6.35 9.63
N ARG A 106 10.50 6.37 10.72
CA ARG A 106 10.01 6.62 12.10
C ARG A 106 9.19 7.89 12.27
N GLY A 107 9.54 8.97 11.55
CA GLY A 107 8.82 10.23 11.61
C GLY A 107 7.43 10.13 10.98
N ALA A 108 7.33 9.53 9.80
CA ALA A 108 6.06 9.30 9.13
C ALA A 108 5.19 8.29 9.91
N PHE A 109 5.77 7.23 10.42
CA PHE A 109 5.08 6.26 11.27
C PHE A 109 4.44 6.90 12.50
N LYS A 110 5.11 7.85 13.12
CA LYS A 110 4.59 8.52 14.32
C LYS A 110 3.45 9.51 14.00
N TYR A 111 3.53 10.24 12.87
CA TYR A 111 2.69 11.40 12.66
C TYR A 111 1.88 11.42 11.35
N ARG A 112 2.15 10.51 10.40
CA ARG A 112 1.61 10.58 9.04
C ARG A 112 1.12 9.24 8.53
N ARG A 113 0.30 8.58 9.33
CA ARG A 113 -0.30 7.30 8.96
C ARG A 113 -1.50 7.51 8.06
N CYS A 114 -1.69 6.62 7.11
CA CYS A 114 -2.83 6.60 6.22
C CYS A 114 -3.30 5.17 5.94
N ILE A 115 -4.44 5.04 5.29
CA ILE A 115 -4.93 3.78 4.74
C ILE A 115 -4.92 3.90 3.22
N ILE A 116 -4.43 2.87 2.54
CA ILE A 116 -4.45 2.78 1.08
C ILE A 116 -5.53 1.77 0.71
N PRO A 117 -6.70 2.22 0.19
CA PRO A 117 -7.74 1.31 -0.27
C PRO A 117 -7.27 0.60 -1.54
N ALA A 118 -7.46 -0.71 -1.63
CA ALA A 118 -7.08 -1.49 -2.80
C ALA A 118 -8.15 -2.54 -3.12
N SER A 119 -8.35 -2.82 -4.39
CA SER A 119 -9.19 -3.95 -4.84
C SER A 119 -8.43 -5.27 -4.87
N GLY A 120 -7.10 -5.22 -4.97
CA GLY A 120 -6.21 -6.37 -4.95
C GLY A 120 -4.76 -5.97 -5.20
N PHE A 121 -3.86 -6.94 -5.14
CA PHE A 121 -2.43 -6.71 -5.37
C PHE A 121 -1.79 -7.89 -6.09
N TYR A 122 -0.63 -7.63 -6.68
CA TYR A 122 0.16 -8.64 -7.38
C TYR A 122 1.39 -9.03 -6.59
N GLU A 123 1.65 -10.34 -6.56
CA GLU A 123 2.92 -10.91 -6.14
C GLU A 123 3.47 -11.83 -7.21
N TRP A 124 4.80 -11.92 -7.30
CA TRP A 124 5.48 -12.71 -8.32
C TRP A 124 6.07 -13.97 -7.69
N THR A 125 5.62 -15.12 -8.18
CA THR A 125 6.11 -16.45 -7.75
C THR A 125 6.96 -17.07 -8.87
N GLY A 126 7.86 -17.98 -8.51
CA GLY A 126 8.72 -18.69 -9.45
C GLY A 126 10.20 -18.35 -9.33
N ALA A 127 11.03 -19.01 -10.15
CA ALA A 127 12.48 -18.83 -10.17
C ALA A 127 12.87 -17.45 -10.75
N LYS A 128 14.09 -16.99 -10.44
CA LYS A 128 14.64 -15.77 -11.03
C LYS A 128 14.66 -15.89 -12.57
N GLY A 129 14.04 -14.93 -13.25
CA GLY A 129 13.92 -14.93 -14.71
C GLY A 129 12.66 -15.62 -15.28
N ALA A 130 11.91 -16.37 -14.45
CA ALA A 130 10.66 -17.05 -14.84
C ALA A 130 9.55 -16.81 -13.79
N LYS A 131 9.40 -15.56 -13.36
CA LYS A 131 8.39 -15.19 -12.37
C LYS A 131 7.02 -15.01 -13.02
N THR A 132 6.00 -15.62 -12.43
CA THR A 132 4.60 -15.49 -12.82
C THR A 132 3.87 -14.57 -11.83
N PRO A 133 3.15 -13.53 -12.29
CA PRO A 133 2.33 -12.71 -11.42
C PRO A 133 1.13 -13.51 -10.90
N ARG A 134 0.83 -13.32 -9.63
CA ARG A 134 -0.37 -13.83 -8.95
C ARG A 134 -1.15 -12.65 -8.42
N TYR A 135 -2.45 -12.60 -8.72
CA TYR A 135 -3.33 -11.55 -8.24
C TYR A 135 -4.07 -12.02 -6.99
N PHE A 136 -4.05 -11.22 -5.95
CA PHE A 136 -4.67 -11.51 -4.66
C PHE A 136 -5.76 -10.50 -4.35
N THR A 137 -6.92 -11.00 -3.92
CA THR A 137 -8.07 -10.19 -3.47
C THR A 137 -8.59 -10.74 -2.15
N ALA A 138 -9.44 -9.99 -1.46
CA ALA A 138 -10.20 -10.52 -0.35
C ALA A 138 -11.18 -11.61 -0.83
N ARG A 139 -11.31 -12.70 -0.09
CA ARG A 139 -12.20 -13.83 -0.44
C ARG A 139 -13.67 -13.41 -0.55
N ASP A 140 -14.09 -12.47 0.25
CA ASP A 140 -15.45 -11.95 0.32
C ASP A 140 -15.71 -10.75 -0.60
N GLY A 141 -14.74 -10.42 -1.47
CA GLY A 141 -14.83 -9.32 -2.43
C GLY A 141 -14.75 -7.92 -1.82
N ARG A 142 -14.56 -7.79 -0.50
CA ARG A 142 -14.41 -6.47 0.13
C ARG A 142 -13.09 -5.81 -0.26
N PRO A 143 -13.04 -4.46 -0.25
CA PRO A 143 -11.79 -3.75 -0.42
C PRO A 143 -10.74 -4.17 0.62
N LEU A 144 -9.48 -4.24 0.18
CA LEU A 144 -8.33 -4.37 1.06
C LEU A 144 -7.96 -2.99 1.61
N ALA A 145 -7.45 -2.95 2.84
CA ALA A 145 -6.93 -1.76 3.49
C ALA A 145 -5.45 -1.96 3.82
N PHE A 146 -4.55 -1.34 3.04
CA PHE A 146 -3.13 -1.39 3.37
C PHE A 146 -2.77 -0.27 4.34
N ALA A 147 -1.92 -0.58 5.31
CA ALA A 147 -1.34 0.43 6.18
C ALA A 147 -0.28 1.23 5.41
N GLY A 148 -0.41 2.56 5.41
CA GLY A 148 0.53 3.51 4.80
C GLY A 148 1.13 4.49 5.81
N ILE A 149 2.28 5.05 5.47
CA ILE A 149 2.99 6.09 6.23
C ILE A 149 3.53 7.16 5.31
#